data_a76c5b9c12c54428564310e1a8bc8da7
#
_entry.id   a76c5b9c12c54428564310e1a8bc8da7
#
_cell.length_a   1.000
_cell.length_b   1.000
_cell.length_c   1.000
_cell.angle_alpha   90.00
_cell.angle_beta   90.00
_cell.angle_gamma   90.00
#
_symmetry.space_group_name_H-M   'P 1'
#
loop_
_entity.id
_entity.type
_entity.pdbx_description
1 polymer ?
#
loop_
_entity_poly.entity_id
_entity_poly.type
_entity_poly.pdbx_seq_one_letter_code
_entity_poly.pdbx_strand_id
1 'polypeptide(L)'
;PLLAQQDENGVYGSADLIRGMTIMGPSGTYAHYLIIGYLNYFGLTIDDVNYVNMEYPQAMQAFELGDGDICCMQNPNVYDAKQQGYVSLGDPAVVAPMYENLVCSGKIYAEDSDTVVKFLKVVYRAQEDFLKDDKLAAEWLGKYYEKVGYQASEKAVMDEVQNQKPLLSLAEAAQVPVGESLVDTAKFMQDLGLIEESQTKQVEGNVCPDLLKKLCEESGVEWKQ
;
A
#
# COMPACT_ATOMS: atom_id res chain seq x y z
N PRO A 1 23.73 13.28 3.98
CA PRO A 1 24.09 12.39 5.11
C PRO A 1 23.17 11.19 5.21
N LEU A 2 21.82 11.37 5.07
CA LEU A 2 20.82 10.31 5.18
C LEU A 2 21.09 9.15 4.19
N LEU A 3 21.37 9.45 2.94
CA LEU A 3 21.65 8.47 1.89
C LEU A 3 23.03 7.80 1.99
N ALA A 4 23.87 8.22 2.93
CA ALA A 4 25.18 7.59 3.17
C ALA A 4 25.09 6.35 4.10
N GLN A 5 23.93 6.13 4.71
CA GLN A 5 23.70 5.01 5.65
C GLN A 5 22.52 4.17 5.12
N GLN A 6 22.85 3.05 4.50
CA GLN A 6 21.88 2.03 4.09
C GLN A 6 22.19 0.76 4.84
N ASP A 7 21.17 0.13 5.42
CA ASP A 7 21.32 -1.14 6.13
C ASP A 7 21.21 -2.37 5.21
N GLU A 8 21.27 -3.56 5.79
CA GLU A 8 21.18 -4.84 5.09
C GLU A 8 19.79 -5.09 4.43
N ASN A 9 18.73 -4.41 4.90
CA ASN A 9 17.39 -4.49 4.35
C ASN A 9 17.12 -3.42 3.28
N GLY A 10 18.15 -2.63 2.93
CA GLY A 10 18.03 -1.57 1.94
C GLY A 10 17.37 -0.29 2.44
N VAL A 11 17.18 -0.14 3.76
CA VAL A 11 16.58 1.05 4.37
C VAL A 11 17.66 2.08 4.66
N TYR A 12 17.44 3.33 4.22
CA TYR A 12 18.36 4.43 4.41
C TYR A 12 18.05 5.21 5.69
N GLY A 13 19.07 5.55 6.45
CA GLY A 13 18.99 6.43 7.61
C GLY A 13 19.52 5.83 8.90
N SER A 14 19.35 6.59 9.96
CA SER A 14 19.55 6.19 11.35
C SER A 14 18.74 7.11 12.26
N ALA A 15 18.47 6.69 13.49
CA ALA A 15 17.72 7.49 14.46
C ALA A 15 18.30 8.90 14.62
N ASP A 16 19.63 9.01 14.74
CA ASP A 16 20.30 10.30 14.93
C ASP A 16 20.18 11.23 13.72
N LEU A 17 20.12 10.69 12.50
CA LEU A 17 19.99 11.48 11.28
C LEU A 17 18.56 11.92 11.02
N ILE A 18 17.57 11.08 11.37
CA ILE A 18 16.15 11.33 11.09
C ILE A 18 15.54 12.27 12.11
N ARG A 19 16.02 12.23 13.36
CA ARG A 19 15.50 13.06 14.44
C ARG A 19 15.52 14.54 14.09
N GLY A 20 14.35 15.19 14.22
CA GLY A 20 14.14 16.61 13.90
C GLY A 20 14.01 16.94 12.43
N MET A 21 14.08 15.95 11.52
CA MET A 21 13.80 16.17 10.09
C MET A 21 12.33 16.56 9.85
N THR A 22 12.10 17.32 8.79
CA THR A 22 10.77 17.65 8.31
C THR A 22 10.29 16.59 7.32
N ILE A 23 9.20 15.88 7.70
CA ILE A 23 8.60 14.81 6.91
C ILE A 23 7.19 15.22 6.49
N MET A 24 6.88 15.14 5.20
CA MET A 24 5.63 15.60 4.62
C MET A 24 4.80 14.46 4.05
N GLY A 25 3.49 14.47 4.31
CA GLY A 25 2.53 13.53 3.74
C GLY A 25 1.15 13.64 4.39
N PRO A 26 0.10 13.03 3.80
CA PRO A 26 -1.26 13.15 4.29
C PRO A 26 -1.52 12.28 5.52
N SER A 27 -2.10 12.88 6.57
CA SER A 27 -2.49 12.19 7.80
C SER A 27 -3.69 11.25 7.58
N GLY A 28 -3.75 10.17 8.37
CA GLY A 28 -4.88 9.22 8.36
C GLY A 28 -4.96 8.36 7.09
N THR A 29 -3.90 8.31 6.31
CA THR A 29 -3.77 7.53 5.08
C THR A 29 -2.68 6.48 5.19
N TYR A 30 -2.49 5.68 4.14
CA TYR A 30 -1.35 4.78 4.03
C TYR A 30 0.00 5.51 4.11
N ALA A 31 0.10 6.74 3.59
CA ALA A 31 1.30 7.56 3.76
C ALA A 31 1.67 7.77 5.22
N HIS A 32 0.67 8.08 6.06
CA HIS A 32 0.90 8.24 7.51
C HIS A 32 1.39 6.94 8.15
N TYR A 33 0.76 5.80 7.79
CA TYR A 33 1.19 4.49 8.24
C TYR A 33 2.63 4.18 7.81
N LEU A 34 2.96 4.46 6.54
CA LEU A 34 4.31 4.26 5.99
C LEU A 34 5.36 5.13 6.71
N ILE A 35 5.05 6.41 6.96
CA ILE A 35 5.95 7.31 7.71
C ILE A 35 6.20 6.78 9.11
N ILE A 36 5.14 6.39 9.84
CA ILE A 36 5.29 5.85 11.20
C ILE A 36 6.05 4.52 11.17
N GLY A 37 5.78 3.65 10.19
CA GLY A 37 6.53 2.40 10.01
C GLY A 37 8.03 2.65 9.79
N TYR A 38 8.37 3.61 8.94
CA TYR A 38 9.76 4.02 8.73
C TYR A 38 10.41 4.58 10.01
N LEU A 39 9.71 5.41 10.78
CA LEU A 39 10.21 5.92 12.05
C LEU A 39 10.39 4.81 13.08
N ASN A 40 9.40 3.93 13.23
CA ASN A 40 9.46 2.80 14.15
C ASN A 40 10.59 1.83 13.81
N TYR A 41 10.94 1.67 12.53
CA TYR A 41 12.08 0.87 12.10
C TYR A 41 13.40 1.31 12.75
N PHE A 42 13.54 2.61 13.04
CA PHE A 42 14.69 3.20 13.74
C PHE A 42 14.43 3.46 15.23
N GLY A 43 13.31 2.98 15.79
CA GLY A 43 12.94 3.23 17.19
C GLY A 43 12.53 4.67 17.49
N LEU A 44 12.08 5.40 16.46
CA LEU A 44 11.55 6.76 16.55
C LEU A 44 10.02 6.74 16.49
N THR A 45 9.43 7.84 16.96
CA THR A 45 8.00 8.13 16.87
C THR A 45 7.75 9.39 16.05
N ILE A 46 6.48 9.71 15.78
CA ILE A 46 6.12 10.92 15.08
C ILE A 46 6.52 12.20 15.82
N ASP A 47 6.66 12.12 17.17
CA ASP A 47 7.07 13.25 18.00
C ASP A 47 8.59 13.54 17.92
N ASP A 48 9.37 12.62 17.34
CA ASP A 48 10.81 12.80 17.14
C ASP A 48 11.16 13.61 15.90
N VAL A 49 10.15 13.93 15.06
CA VAL A 49 10.32 14.62 13.77
C VAL A 49 9.34 15.79 13.64
N ASN A 50 9.60 16.67 12.68
CA ASN A 50 8.65 17.72 12.31
C ASN A 50 7.70 17.20 11.22
N TYR A 51 6.61 16.53 11.61
CA TYR A 51 5.64 16.01 10.67
C TYR A 51 4.71 17.11 10.17
N VAL A 52 4.63 17.28 8.86
CA VAL A 52 3.77 18.27 8.19
C VAL A 52 2.68 17.55 7.39
N ASN A 53 1.44 17.65 7.90
CA ASN A 53 0.28 17.11 7.22
C ASN A 53 -0.07 17.95 5.99
N MET A 54 0.07 17.36 4.80
CA MET A 54 -0.38 17.95 3.54
C MET A 54 -0.65 16.88 2.49
N GLU A 55 -1.53 17.20 1.53
CA GLU A 55 -1.89 16.27 0.46
C GLU A 55 -0.69 15.98 -0.47
N TYR A 56 -0.70 14.83 -1.13
CA TYR A 56 0.42 14.36 -1.97
C TYR A 56 0.93 15.41 -2.99
N PRO A 57 0.08 16.10 -3.78
CA PRO A 57 0.58 17.07 -4.76
C PRO A 57 1.28 18.27 -4.09
N GLN A 58 0.76 18.70 -2.94
CA GLN A 58 1.31 19.83 -2.18
C GLN A 58 2.63 19.41 -1.50
N ALA A 59 2.68 18.21 -0.90
CA ALA A 59 3.88 17.67 -0.29
C ALA A 59 5.01 17.50 -1.30
N MET A 60 4.71 17.02 -2.50
CA MET A 60 5.67 16.88 -3.59
C MET A 60 6.19 18.24 -4.03
N GLN A 61 5.32 19.22 -4.24
CA GLN A 61 5.72 20.56 -4.63
C GLN A 61 6.61 21.26 -3.57
N ALA A 62 6.24 21.15 -2.29
CA ALA A 62 7.03 21.69 -1.19
C ALA A 62 8.42 21.03 -1.11
N PHE A 63 8.46 19.71 -1.27
CA PHE A 63 9.70 18.93 -1.29
C PHE A 63 10.63 19.36 -2.44
N GLU A 64 10.11 19.53 -3.65
CA GLU A 64 10.87 20.01 -4.82
C GLU A 64 11.42 21.43 -4.62
N LEU A 65 10.74 22.27 -3.83
CA LEU A 65 11.20 23.62 -3.45
C LEU A 65 12.21 23.60 -2.30
N GLY A 66 12.43 22.44 -1.67
CA GLY A 66 13.37 22.29 -0.55
C GLY A 66 12.78 22.62 0.82
N ASP A 67 11.45 22.65 0.96
CA ASP A 67 10.76 22.99 2.21
C ASP A 67 10.70 21.82 3.23
N GLY A 68 11.22 20.65 2.86
CA GLY A 68 11.28 19.47 3.75
C GLY A 68 12.37 18.50 3.35
N ASP A 69 12.69 17.58 4.27
CA ASP A 69 13.79 16.62 4.11
C ASP A 69 13.32 15.30 3.50
N ILE A 70 12.08 14.90 3.79
CA ILE A 70 11.46 13.64 3.36
C ILE A 70 10.03 13.91 2.93
N CYS A 71 9.63 13.32 1.80
CA CYS A 71 8.27 13.40 1.30
C CYS A 71 7.72 12.00 1.02
N CYS A 72 6.49 11.74 1.47
CA CYS A 72 5.78 10.55 1.08
C CYS A 72 5.08 10.77 -0.26
N MET A 73 5.35 9.90 -1.22
CA MET A 73 4.77 9.95 -2.56
C MET A 73 3.97 8.68 -2.84
N GLN A 74 2.99 8.78 -3.72
CA GLN A 74 2.26 7.62 -4.22
C GLN A 74 2.58 7.34 -5.68
N ASN A 75 2.29 6.15 -6.16
CA ASN A 75 2.38 5.83 -7.58
C ASN A 75 1.37 6.68 -8.39
N PRO A 76 1.69 7.01 -9.61
CA PRO A 76 2.94 6.70 -10.35
C PRO A 76 4.12 7.66 -10.05
N ASN A 77 3.89 8.75 -9.29
CA ASN A 77 4.84 9.86 -9.11
C ASN A 77 6.18 9.41 -8.51
N VAL A 78 6.17 8.36 -7.68
CA VAL A 78 7.41 7.82 -7.08
C VAL A 78 8.40 7.33 -8.15
N TYR A 79 7.92 6.81 -9.27
CA TYR A 79 8.79 6.32 -10.36
C TYR A 79 9.34 7.48 -11.20
N ASP A 80 8.54 8.49 -11.45
CA ASP A 80 9.02 9.71 -12.12
C ASP A 80 10.03 10.46 -11.23
N ALA A 81 9.81 10.53 -9.92
CA ALA A 81 10.76 11.10 -8.96
C ALA A 81 12.08 10.32 -8.95
N LYS A 82 12.06 8.99 -8.99
CA LYS A 82 13.28 8.17 -9.11
C LYS A 82 14.07 8.49 -10.39
N GLN A 83 13.38 8.74 -11.52
CA GLN A 83 14.04 9.15 -12.76
C GLN A 83 14.69 10.53 -12.67
N GLN A 84 14.19 11.42 -11.80
CA GLN A 84 14.77 12.73 -11.50
C GLN A 84 15.92 12.65 -10.49
N GLY A 85 16.26 11.46 -9.99
CA GLY A 85 17.37 11.22 -9.07
C GLY A 85 17.00 11.23 -7.59
N TYR A 86 15.72 11.30 -7.26
CA TYR A 86 15.26 11.09 -5.88
C TYR A 86 15.40 9.62 -5.47
N VAL A 87 15.65 9.39 -4.20
CA VAL A 87 15.91 8.06 -3.65
C VAL A 87 14.80 7.66 -2.69
N SER A 88 14.27 6.45 -2.88
CA SER A 88 13.37 5.83 -1.90
C SER A 88 14.16 5.42 -0.66
N LEU A 89 13.73 5.85 0.52
CA LEU A 89 14.43 5.60 1.78
C LEU A 89 14.22 4.19 2.32
N GLY A 90 13.23 3.47 1.82
CA GLY A 90 12.96 2.08 2.21
C GLY A 90 11.89 1.47 1.33
N ASP A 91 11.85 0.12 1.33
CA ASP A 91 10.78 -0.63 0.71
C ASP A 91 9.57 -0.64 1.66
N PRO A 92 8.37 -0.24 1.21
CA PRO A 92 7.15 -0.38 2.01
C PRO A 92 6.93 -1.79 2.57
N ALA A 93 7.30 -2.84 1.85
CA ALA A 93 7.21 -4.22 2.33
C ALA A 93 8.07 -4.51 3.57
N VAL A 94 9.11 -3.71 3.80
CA VAL A 94 9.99 -3.83 4.98
C VAL A 94 9.51 -2.95 6.13
N VAL A 95 9.18 -1.68 5.85
CA VAL A 95 8.91 -0.71 6.91
C VAL A 95 7.43 -0.59 7.29
N ALA A 96 6.51 -0.95 6.39
CA ALA A 96 5.08 -0.83 6.61
C ALA A 96 4.30 -1.85 5.73
N PRO A 97 4.51 -3.16 5.91
CA PRO A 97 3.87 -4.18 5.08
C PRO A 97 2.34 -4.09 5.19
N MET A 98 1.68 -4.09 4.05
CA MET A 98 0.23 -4.03 3.95
C MET A 98 -0.25 -4.78 2.70
N TYR A 99 -1.41 -5.42 2.82
CA TYR A 99 -2.14 -5.97 1.68
C TYR A 99 -3.38 -5.14 1.39
N GLU A 100 -3.65 -4.91 0.11
CA GLU A 100 -4.89 -4.33 -0.35
C GLU A 100 -6.07 -5.28 -0.09
N ASN A 101 -7.20 -4.72 0.33
CA ASN A 101 -8.39 -5.49 0.64
C ASN A 101 -9.56 -5.07 -0.24
N LEU A 102 -10.27 -6.04 -0.82
CA LEU A 102 -11.55 -5.81 -1.46
C LEU A 102 -12.64 -5.83 -0.39
N VAL A 103 -13.49 -4.81 -0.40
CA VAL A 103 -14.61 -4.72 0.54
C VAL A 103 -15.94 -4.73 -0.22
N CYS A 104 -16.94 -5.38 0.36
CA CYS A 104 -18.31 -5.34 -0.14
C CYS A 104 -19.27 -4.87 0.97
N SER A 105 -20.47 -4.43 0.58
CA SER A 105 -21.48 -4.08 1.57
C SER A 105 -22.01 -5.32 2.28
N GLY A 106 -22.30 -5.22 3.59
CA GLY A 106 -22.92 -6.29 4.34
C GLY A 106 -24.25 -6.78 3.75
N LYS A 107 -24.96 -5.88 3.02
CA LYS A 107 -26.19 -6.23 2.32
C LYS A 107 -25.93 -7.26 1.20
N ILE A 108 -24.98 -6.97 0.28
CA ILE A 108 -24.71 -7.91 -0.82
C ILE A 108 -24.09 -9.20 -0.30
N TYR A 109 -23.29 -9.13 0.77
CA TYR A 109 -22.75 -10.31 1.43
C TYR A 109 -23.88 -11.24 1.95
N ALA A 110 -24.91 -10.68 2.60
CA ALA A 110 -26.01 -11.44 3.17
C ALA A 110 -27.04 -11.92 2.14
N GLU A 111 -27.33 -11.10 1.11
CA GLU A 111 -28.43 -11.35 0.17
C GLU A 111 -27.99 -12.05 -1.13
N ASP A 112 -26.75 -11.83 -1.57
CA ASP A 112 -26.22 -12.34 -2.86
C ASP A 112 -24.69 -12.50 -2.85
N SER A 113 -24.19 -13.31 -1.94
CA SER A 113 -22.75 -13.62 -1.84
C SER A 113 -22.19 -14.29 -3.11
N ASP A 114 -23.04 -14.99 -3.87
CA ASP A 114 -22.64 -15.61 -5.15
C ASP A 114 -22.21 -14.59 -6.18
N THR A 115 -22.83 -13.41 -6.20
CA THR A 115 -22.39 -12.31 -7.08
C THR A 115 -21.02 -11.80 -6.67
N VAL A 116 -20.72 -11.73 -5.36
CA VAL A 116 -19.39 -11.34 -4.88
C VAL A 116 -18.33 -12.36 -5.30
N VAL A 117 -18.60 -13.65 -5.17
CA VAL A 117 -17.70 -14.74 -5.61
C VAL A 117 -17.45 -14.65 -7.13
N LYS A 118 -18.48 -14.42 -7.93
CA LYS A 118 -18.34 -14.21 -9.40
C LYS A 118 -17.48 -12.99 -9.73
N PHE A 119 -17.64 -11.90 -8.97
CA PHE A 119 -16.81 -10.71 -9.13
C PHE A 119 -15.35 -11.02 -8.78
N LEU A 120 -15.07 -11.66 -7.64
CA LEU A 120 -13.72 -12.08 -7.27
C LEU A 120 -13.09 -12.97 -8.35
N LYS A 121 -13.85 -13.89 -8.94
CA LYS A 121 -13.39 -14.73 -10.05
C LYS A 121 -12.92 -13.93 -11.26
N VAL A 122 -13.62 -12.84 -11.60
CA VAL A 122 -13.21 -11.95 -12.70
C VAL A 122 -11.95 -11.18 -12.32
N VAL A 123 -11.86 -10.67 -11.08
CA VAL A 123 -10.69 -9.96 -10.57
C VAL A 123 -9.44 -10.84 -10.64
N TYR A 124 -9.48 -12.04 -10.04
CA TYR A 124 -8.32 -12.95 -10.03
C TYR A 124 -7.93 -13.41 -11.43
N ARG A 125 -8.89 -13.61 -12.34
CA ARG A 125 -8.57 -13.91 -13.74
C ARG A 125 -7.84 -12.75 -14.42
N ALA A 126 -8.26 -11.51 -14.19
CA ALA A 126 -7.57 -10.34 -14.72
C ALA A 126 -6.16 -10.19 -14.11
N GLN A 127 -6.02 -10.43 -12.81
CA GLN A 127 -4.72 -10.42 -12.14
C GLN A 127 -3.77 -11.48 -12.73
N GLU A 128 -4.24 -12.69 -12.97
CA GLU A 128 -3.44 -13.74 -13.61
C GLU A 128 -2.98 -13.37 -15.03
N ASP A 129 -3.82 -12.70 -15.82
CA ASP A 129 -3.43 -12.21 -17.14
C ASP A 129 -2.34 -11.12 -17.04
N PHE A 130 -2.45 -10.21 -16.09
CA PHE A 130 -1.44 -9.17 -15.82
C PHE A 130 -0.13 -9.75 -15.26
N LEU A 131 -0.19 -10.78 -14.40
CA LEU A 131 1.00 -11.47 -13.90
C LEU A 131 1.80 -12.17 -15.00
N LYS A 132 1.16 -12.53 -16.12
CA LYS A 132 1.78 -13.22 -17.26
C LYS A 132 2.31 -12.26 -18.32
N ASP A 133 1.81 -11.04 -18.39
CA ASP A 133 2.12 -10.08 -19.46
C ASP A 133 2.27 -8.65 -18.91
N ASP A 134 3.51 -8.25 -18.63
CA ASP A 134 3.85 -6.91 -18.12
C ASP A 134 3.42 -5.81 -19.10
N LYS A 135 3.41 -6.08 -20.42
CA LYS A 135 3.00 -5.08 -21.41
C LYS A 135 1.49 -4.85 -21.36
N LEU A 136 0.72 -5.93 -21.23
CA LEU A 136 -0.72 -5.85 -21.05
C LEU A 136 -1.04 -5.11 -19.74
N ALA A 137 -0.37 -5.43 -18.65
CA ALA A 137 -0.52 -4.77 -17.37
C ALA A 137 -0.21 -3.27 -17.46
N ALA A 138 0.91 -2.89 -18.10
CA ALA A 138 1.30 -1.50 -18.28
C ALA A 138 0.33 -0.72 -19.18
N GLU A 139 -0.18 -1.34 -20.26
CA GLU A 139 -1.19 -0.71 -21.12
C GLU A 139 -2.46 -0.37 -20.33
N TRP A 140 -2.98 -1.30 -19.53
CA TRP A 140 -4.20 -1.07 -18.76
C TRP A 140 -3.99 -0.12 -17.59
N LEU A 141 -2.84 -0.19 -16.92
CA LEU A 141 -2.48 0.74 -15.85
C LEU A 141 -2.35 2.17 -16.38
N GLY A 142 -1.70 2.36 -17.53
CA GLY A 142 -1.59 3.66 -18.19
C GLY A 142 -2.96 4.24 -18.55
N LYS A 143 -3.86 3.43 -19.12
CA LYS A 143 -5.24 3.83 -19.41
C LYS A 143 -6.02 4.20 -18.13
N TYR A 144 -5.78 3.48 -17.04
CA TYR A 144 -6.38 3.82 -15.75
C TYR A 144 -5.89 5.17 -15.25
N TYR A 145 -4.58 5.43 -15.28
CA TYR A 145 -4.00 6.70 -14.86
C TYR A 145 -4.53 7.87 -15.69
N GLU A 146 -4.57 7.72 -17.01
CA GLU A 146 -5.17 8.72 -17.90
C GLU A 146 -6.64 9.01 -17.52
N LYS A 147 -7.43 7.96 -17.29
CA LYS A 147 -8.85 8.07 -16.92
C LYS A 147 -9.09 8.81 -15.60
N VAL A 148 -8.21 8.63 -14.61
CA VAL A 148 -8.32 9.28 -13.28
C VAL A 148 -7.55 10.60 -13.20
N GLY A 149 -6.94 11.04 -14.30
CA GLY A 149 -6.26 12.34 -14.39
C GLY A 149 -4.85 12.37 -13.84
N TYR A 150 -4.23 11.20 -13.59
CA TYR A 150 -2.80 11.13 -13.28
C TYR A 150 -1.98 11.21 -14.57
N GLN A 151 -0.91 12.00 -14.53
CA GLN A 151 0.09 12.01 -15.58
C GLN A 151 1.26 11.13 -15.15
N ALA A 152 1.58 10.13 -15.96
CA ALA A 152 2.70 9.24 -15.75
C ALA A 152 3.41 9.01 -17.08
N SER A 153 4.73 8.95 -17.06
CA SER A 153 5.47 8.53 -18.24
C SER A 153 5.28 7.04 -18.51
N GLU A 154 5.34 6.60 -19.77
CA GLU A 154 5.27 5.17 -20.12
C GLU A 154 6.33 4.36 -19.36
N LYS A 155 7.50 4.97 -19.14
CA LYS A 155 8.57 4.36 -18.37
C LYS A 155 8.18 4.19 -16.90
N ALA A 156 7.59 5.19 -16.26
CA ALA A 156 7.15 5.10 -14.87
C ALA A 156 6.10 4.00 -14.68
N VAL A 157 5.14 3.91 -15.61
CA VAL A 157 4.12 2.85 -15.59
C VAL A 157 4.75 1.46 -15.75
N MET A 158 5.71 1.30 -16.65
CA MET A 158 6.40 0.02 -16.84
C MET A 158 7.29 -0.32 -15.62
N ASP A 159 8.00 0.65 -15.06
CA ASP A 159 8.82 0.48 -13.86
C ASP A 159 7.94 0.05 -12.67
N GLU A 160 6.73 0.60 -12.53
CA GLU A 160 5.77 0.19 -11.52
C GLU A 160 5.35 -1.27 -11.70
N VAL A 161 4.91 -1.66 -12.89
CA VAL A 161 4.51 -3.04 -13.18
C VAL A 161 5.63 -4.04 -12.91
N GLN A 162 6.87 -3.68 -13.22
CA GLN A 162 8.02 -4.58 -13.05
C GLN A 162 8.55 -4.67 -11.62
N ASN A 163 8.43 -3.58 -10.85
CA ASN A 163 9.00 -3.50 -9.50
C ASN A 163 7.96 -3.67 -8.38
N GLN A 164 6.71 -3.38 -8.66
CA GLN A 164 5.61 -3.68 -7.76
C GLN A 164 4.78 -4.80 -8.39
N LYS A 165 4.85 -6.00 -7.83
CA LYS A 165 3.89 -7.07 -8.12
C LYS A 165 2.87 -7.14 -6.98
N PRO A 166 1.95 -6.15 -6.88
CA PRO A 166 0.95 -6.11 -5.80
C PRO A 166 -0.14 -7.17 -6.01
N LEU A 167 -0.09 -7.86 -7.16
CA LEU A 167 -1.10 -8.82 -7.55
C LEU A 167 -0.71 -10.21 -7.09
N LEU A 168 -1.61 -10.87 -6.38
CA LEU A 168 -1.48 -12.27 -6.01
C LEU A 168 -2.31 -13.11 -6.98
N SER A 169 -1.76 -14.22 -7.44
CA SER A 169 -2.58 -15.28 -8.03
C SER A 169 -3.58 -15.80 -7.00
N LEU A 170 -4.65 -16.46 -7.45
CA LEU A 170 -5.60 -17.07 -6.51
C LEU A 170 -4.93 -18.09 -5.60
N ALA A 171 -3.92 -18.82 -6.09
CA ALA A 171 -3.17 -19.81 -5.31
C ALA A 171 -2.29 -19.17 -4.23
N GLU A 172 -1.73 -17.98 -4.47
CA GLU A 172 -0.99 -17.20 -3.47
C GLU A 172 -1.93 -16.57 -2.46
N ALA A 173 -3.04 -15.98 -2.92
CA ALA A 173 -4.05 -15.40 -2.05
C ALA A 173 -4.69 -16.42 -1.10
N ALA A 174 -4.81 -17.67 -1.52
CA ALA A 174 -5.30 -18.77 -0.67
C ALA A 174 -4.36 -19.11 0.51
N GLN A 175 -3.17 -18.56 0.55
CA GLN A 175 -2.16 -18.78 1.60
C GLN A 175 -1.98 -17.58 2.52
N VAL A 176 -2.50 -16.42 2.13
CA VAL A 176 -2.40 -15.17 2.92
C VAL A 176 -3.66 -15.00 3.76
N PRO A 177 -3.55 -14.82 5.09
CA PRO A 177 -4.72 -14.63 5.94
C PRO A 177 -5.59 -13.46 5.48
N VAL A 178 -6.85 -13.76 5.17
CA VAL A 178 -7.80 -12.75 4.69
C VAL A 178 -8.05 -11.72 5.77
N GLY A 179 -7.85 -10.44 5.43
CA GLY A 179 -8.15 -9.31 6.29
C GLY A 179 -7.17 -9.08 7.45
N GLU A 180 -6.11 -9.89 7.61
CA GLU A 180 -5.12 -9.70 8.68
C GLU A 180 -4.53 -8.29 8.63
N SER A 181 -4.04 -7.83 7.48
CA SER A 181 -3.49 -6.48 7.33
C SER A 181 -4.51 -5.38 7.61
N LEU A 182 -5.80 -5.62 7.34
CA LEU A 182 -6.86 -4.67 7.65
C LEU A 182 -7.08 -4.58 9.18
N VAL A 183 -7.06 -5.71 9.86
CA VAL A 183 -7.16 -5.78 11.32
C VAL A 183 -5.95 -5.12 11.97
N ASP A 184 -4.74 -5.38 11.48
CA ASP A 184 -3.52 -4.77 11.99
C ASP A 184 -3.50 -3.25 11.76
N THR A 185 -3.98 -2.80 10.61
CA THR A 185 -4.18 -1.36 10.35
C THR A 185 -5.19 -0.74 11.32
N ALA A 186 -6.30 -1.44 11.61
CA ALA A 186 -7.29 -0.95 12.57
C ALA A 186 -6.69 -0.86 13.98
N LYS A 187 -5.92 -1.86 14.43
CA LYS A 187 -5.19 -1.81 15.70
C LYS A 187 -4.22 -0.64 15.76
N PHE A 188 -3.42 -0.48 14.71
CA PHE A 188 -2.50 0.65 14.58
C PHE A 188 -3.23 2.00 14.68
N MET A 189 -4.36 2.17 13.98
CA MET A 189 -5.17 3.41 14.07
C MET A 189 -5.75 3.61 15.47
N GLN A 190 -6.13 2.53 16.17
CA GLN A 190 -6.58 2.57 17.56
C GLN A 190 -5.46 3.02 18.49
N ASP A 191 -4.24 2.49 18.34
CA ASP A 191 -3.08 2.87 19.15
C ASP A 191 -2.70 4.35 18.98
N LEU A 192 -2.98 4.92 17.80
CA LEU A 192 -2.84 6.35 17.53
C LEU A 192 -4.04 7.19 18.03
N GLY A 193 -5.09 6.58 18.60
CA GLY A 193 -6.31 7.27 19.03
C GLY A 193 -7.17 7.81 17.88
N LEU A 194 -6.99 7.31 16.65
CA LEU A 194 -7.74 7.71 15.47
C LEU A 194 -9.10 7.00 15.38
N ILE A 195 -9.21 5.82 15.96
CA ILE A 195 -10.43 5.05 16.07
C ILE A 195 -10.56 4.44 17.48
N GLU A 196 -11.79 4.10 17.85
CA GLU A 196 -12.11 3.46 19.13
C GLU A 196 -11.93 1.93 19.05
N GLU A 197 -11.69 1.26 20.18
CA GLU A 197 -11.60 -0.22 20.27
C GLU A 197 -12.84 -0.93 19.68
N SER A 198 -14.02 -0.32 19.85
CA SER A 198 -15.27 -0.85 19.28
C SER A 198 -15.24 -0.92 17.75
N GLN A 199 -14.55 0.03 17.09
CA GLN A 199 -14.40 0.06 15.63
C GLN A 199 -13.41 -1.00 15.17
N THR A 200 -12.31 -1.21 15.90
CA THR A 200 -11.38 -2.32 15.65
C THR A 200 -12.10 -3.67 15.73
N LYS A 201 -12.91 -3.90 16.76
CA LYS A 201 -13.74 -5.11 16.89
C LYS A 201 -14.73 -5.28 15.75
N GLN A 202 -15.29 -4.18 15.22
CA GLN A 202 -16.16 -4.23 14.04
C GLN A 202 -15.37 -4.66 12.79
N VAL A 203 -14.15 -4.18 12.60
CA VAL A 203 -13.29 -4.62 11.50
C VAL A 203 -13.01 -6.12 11.61
N GLU A 204 -12.59 -6.60 12.79
CA GLU A 204 -12.34 -8.02 13.06
C GLU A 204 -13.57 -8.89 12.76
N GLY A 205 -14.75 -8.44 13.19
CA GLY A 205 -16.02 -9.16 12.99
C GLY A 205 -16.56 -9.14 11.56
N ASN A 206 -16.00 -8.29 10.69
CA ASN A 206 -16.44 -8.14 9.29
C ASN A 206 -15.46 -8.75 8.29
N VAL A 207 -14.43 -9.45 8.72
CA VAL A 207 -13.56 -10.23 7.83
C VAL A 207 -14.30 -11.45 7.32
N CYS A 208 -14.36 -11.62 5.99
CA CYS A 208 -15.16 -12.65 5.33
C CYS A 208 -14.28 -13.60 4.49
N PRO A 209 -13.51 -14.52 5.11
CA PRO A 209 -12.65 -15.47 4.41
C PRO A 209 -13.42 -16.50 3.58
N ASP A 210 -14.68 -16.78 3.95
CA ASP A 210 -15.56 -17.74 3.31
C ASP A 210 -15.80 -17.46 1.83
N LEU A 211 -15.82 -16.18 1.40
CA LEU A 211 -16.01 -15.81 0.00
C LEU A 211 -14.80 -16.23 -0.86
N LEU A 212 -13.59 -15.97 -0.38
CA LEU A 212 -12.37 -16.36 -1.09
C LEU A 212 -12.19 -17.89 -1.04
N LYS A 213 -12.48 -18.52 0.11
CA LYS A 213 -12.47 -19.98 0.25
C LYS A 213 -13.41 -20.65 -0.76
N LYS A 214 -14.65 -20.16 -0.90
CA LYS A 214 -15.60 -20.65 -1.88
C LYS A 214 -15.07 -20.52 -3.31
N LEU A 215 -14.45 -19.38 -3.66
CA LEU A 215 -13.82 -19.21 -4.97
C LEU A 215 -12.70 -20.23 -5.19
N CYS A 216 -11.87 -20.49 -4.19
CA CYS A 216 -10.79 -21.49 -4.26
C CYS A 216 -11.37 -22.88 -4.53
N GLU A 217 -12.41 -23.28 -3.78
CA GLU A 217 -13.11 -24.58 -3.95
C GLU A 217 -13.67 -24.71 -5.39
N GLU A 218 -14.35 -23.67 -5.90
CA GLU A 218 -14.90 -23.66 -7.26
C GLU A 218 -13.82 -23.70 -8.36
N SER A 219 -12.61 -23.22 -8.05
CA SER A 219 -11.48 -23.12 -8.97
C SER A 219 -10.48 -24.26 -8.84
N GLY A 220 -10.71 -25.21 -7.90
CA GLY A 220 -9.81 -26.33 -7.64
C GLY A 220 -8.47 -25.91 -7.00
N VAL A 221 -8.44 -24.76 -6.31
CA VAL A 221 -7.29 -24.24 -5.58
C VAL A 221 -7.38 -24.68 -4.13
N GLU A 222 -6.28 -25.20 -3.58
CA GLU A 222 -6.20 -25.62 -2.18
C GLU A 222 -6.23 -24.40 -1.24
N TRP A 223 -7.19 -24.35 -0.35
CA TRP A 223 -7.27 -23.37 0.73
C TRP A 223 -6.36 -23.74 1.89
N LYS A 224 -5.48 -22.82 2.34
CA LYS A 224 -4.44 -23.09 3.36
C LYS A 224 -4.46 -22.13 4.56
N GLN A 225 -5.59 -21.54 4.86
CA GLN A 225 -5.78 -20.67 6.04
C GLN A 225 -6.59 -21.36 7.12
#